data_0656bdbcf1ef67dd3219047bd1ec8878
#
_entry.id   0656bdbcf1ef67dd3219047bd1ec8878
#
_cell.length_a   1.000
_cell.length_b   1.000
_cell.length_c   1.000
_cell.angle_alpha   90.00
_cell.angle_beta   90.00
_cell.angle_gamma   90.00
#
_symmetry.space_group_name_H-M   'P 1'
#
loop_
_entity.id
_entity.type
_entity.pdbx_description
1 polymer ?
#
loop_
_entity_poly.entity_id
_entity_poly.type
_entity_poly.pdbx_seq_one_letter_code
_entity_poly.pdbx_strand_id
1 'polypeptide(L)'
;MRITTFQQLEEICLKRNKNIYEVMMTSETHSGENTEYHTRLQATRSLFAMNNAINTGLKSTEPSISGMSGDNCAKLQENFGKNKSLFTPTLQKIMTYALAISEENVRMGTIVACPTAGSCGIVPSVIISYAQDNNISQDEQINALITAGAIGKIVALKLPLAGAVGGCQAECGVASAMASGALTQMRGGNVSQIINSVGLALKNILGLTCDPVCGLVEIPCIKRNAFLAIHAVTASELAMADIVSMIPTDEIVDAMAQTAQLMSPLLKESAKGGLAKTKTAIELERNKSMV
;
A
#
# COMPACT_ATOMS: atom_id res chain seq x y z
N MET A 1 6.59 13.78 22.34
CA MET A 1 6.21 14.87 21.39
C MET A 1 5.41 14.23 20.26
N ARG A 2 4.18 14.68 20.01
CA ARG A 2 3.31 14.09 18.97
C ARG A 2 3.63 14.73 17.61
N ILE A 3 4.00 13.92 16.62
CA ILE A 3 4.24 14.36 15.25
C ILE A 3 2.95 14.20 14.47
N THR A 4 2.48 15.28 13.84
CA THR A 4 1.15 15.33 13.20
C THR A 4 1.19 15.76 11.74
N THR A 5 2.36 16.22 11.24
CA THR A 5 2.54 16.65 9.86
C THR A 5 3.87 16.13 9.31
N PHE A 6 3.95 16.03 7.99
CA PHE A 6 5.20 15.69 7.30
C PHE A 6 6.26 16.79 7.45
N GLN A 7 5.83 18.06 7.45
CA GLN A 7 6.74 19.17 7.70
C GLN A 7 7.40 19.05 9.08
N GLN A 8 6.62 18.80 10.15
CA GLN A 8 7.17 18.58 11.50
C GLN A 8 8.13 17.39 11.54
N LEU A 9 7.78 16.30 10.85
CA LEU A 9 8.63 15.11 10.77
C LEU A 9 9.97 15.46 10.13
N GLU A 10 9.96 16.15 8.99
CA GLU A 10 11.16 16.59 8.28
C GLU A 10 12.05 17.49 9.12
N GLU A 11 11.48 18.53 9.72
CA GLU A 11 12.22 19.47 10.59
C GLU A 11 12.91 18.75 11.74
N ILE A 12 12.25 17.78 12.37
CA ILE A 12 12.80 17.01 13.48
C ILE A 12 13.92 16.08 13.00
N CYS A 13 13.72 15.39 11.88
CA CYS A 13 14.72 14.52 11.28
C CYS A 13 15.99 15.30 10.95
N LEU A 14 15.85 16.43 10.27
CA LEU A 14 16.98 17.30 9.90
C LEU A 14 17.69 17.88 11.14
N LYS A 15 16.94 18.41 12.10
CA LYS A 15 17.50 18.99 13.33
C LYS A 15 18.26 17.98 14.16
N ARG A 16 17.80 16.72 14.21
CA ARG A 16 18.41 15.66 15.03
C ARG A 16 19.40 14.80 14.24
N ASN A 17 19.53 15.02 12.95
CA ASN A 17 20.29 14.16 12.03
C ASN A 17 19.89 12.68 12.16
N LYS A 18 18.57 12.41 12.09
CA LYS A 18 17.99 11.07 12.26
C LYS A 18 17.05 10.73 11.11
N ASN A 19 16.93 9.44 10.85
CA ASN A 19 15.98 8.91 9.89
C ASN A 19 14.52 8.93 10.42
N ILE A 20 13.55 8.80 9.54
CA ILE A 20 12.11 8.84 9.87
C ILE A 20 11.77 7.76 10.91
N TYR A 21 12.21 6.50 10.70
CA TYR A 21 11.92 5.40 11.62
C TYR A 21 12.47 5.66 13.03
N GLU A 22 13.66 6.26 13.18
CA GLU A 22 14.26 6.58 14.48
C GLU A 22 13.47 7.66 15.23
N VAL A 23 13.07 8.71 14.49
CA VAL A 23 12.27 9.81 15.04
C VAL A 23 10.91 9.29 15.49
N MET A 24 10.26 8.45 14.70
CA MET A 24 8.94 7.89 15.02
C MET A 24 9.00 6.94 16.20
N MET A 25 9.97 6.02 16.29
CA MET A 25 10.17 5.15 17.45
C MET A 25 10.37 5.97 18.73
N THR A 26 11.22 7.00 18.67
CA THR A 26 11.43 7.92 19.80
C THR A 26 10.14 8.63 20.20
N SER A 27 9.34 9.08 19.23
CA SER A 27 8.06 9.76 19.47
C SER A 27 7.05 8.84 20.17
N GLU A 28 6.91 7.60 19.73
CA GLU A 28 5.99 6.62 20.34
C GLU A 28 6.39 6.24 21.75
N THR A 29 7.68 6.07 22.01
CA THR A 29 8.18 5.80 23.34
C THR A 29 7.89 6.96 24.32
N HIS A 30 8.08 8.21 23.88
CA HIS A 30 7.79 9.38 24.71
C HIS A 30 6.29 9.64 24.93
N SER A 31 5.44 9.24 24.01
CA SER A 31 3.98 9.33 24.18
C SER A 31 3.40 8.22 25.07
N GLY A 32 4.20 7.21 25.39
CA GLY A 32 3.77 6.04 26.14
C GLY A 32 2.93 5.05 25.30
N GLU A 33 2.86 5.26 23.99
CA GLU A 33 2.09 4.38 23.09
C GLU A 33 2.79 3.02 22.94
N ASN A 34 4.12 3.02 22.73
CA ASN A 34 4.91 1.79 22.56
C ASN A 34 6.36 1.99 22.98
N THR A 35 7.05 0.93 23.40
CA THR A 35 8.50 0.93 23.52
C THR A 35 9.15 0.66 22.16
N GLU A 36 10.41 1.09 21.97
CA GLU A 36 11.19 0.77 20.77
C GLU A 36 11.23 -0.74 20.51
N TYR A 37 11.46 -1.53 21.58
CA TYR A 37 11.43 -2.99 21.50
C TYR A 37 10.10 -3.53 20.96
N HIS A 38 8.98 -3.03 21.46
CA HIS A 38 7.65 -3.44 21.00
C HIS A 38 7.40 -3.09 19.54
N THR A 39 7.74 -1.88 19.12
CA THR A 39 7.60 -1.43 17.74
C THR A 39 8.41 -2.30 16.78
N ARG A 40 9.67 -2.59 17.11
CA ARG A 40 10.50 -3.48 16.30
C ARG A 40 9.98 -4.91 16.28
N LEU A 41 9.53 -5.44 17.42
CA LEU A 41 8.94 -6.77 17.50
C LEU A 41 7.69 -6.90 16.63
N GLN A 42 6.80 -5.92 16.64
CA GLN A 42 5.61 -5.89 15.79
C GLN A 42 5.99 -5.83 14.29
N ALA A 43 6.93 -4.96 13.92
CA ALA A 43 7.41 -4.87 12.54
C ALA A 43 8.07 -6.18 12.07
N THR A 44 8.83 -6.86 12.95
CA THR A 44 9.44 -8.17 12.66
C THR A 44 8.36 -9.24 12.42
N ARG A 45 7.34 -9.31 13.27
CA ARG A 45 6.22 -10.23 13.10
C ARG A 45 5.44 -9.95 11.82
N SER A 46 5.21 -8.69 11.51
CA SER A 46 4.57 -8.27 10.26
C SER A 46 5.37 -8.69 9.05
N LEU A 47 6.70 -8.45 9.04
CA LEU A 47 7.57 -8.85 7.95
C LEU A 47 7.55 -10.37 7.72
N PHE A 48 7.57 -11.15 8.81
CA PHE A 48 7.46 -12.61 8.73
C PHE A 48 6.12 -13.06 8.12
N ALA A 49 5.01 -12.49 8.57
CA ALA A 49 3.68 -12.80 8.04
C ALA A 49 3.53 -12.38 6.57
N MET A 50 4.09 -11.23 6.18
CA MET A 50 4.13 -10.76 4.79
C MET A 50 4.89 -11.73 3.87
N ASN A 51 6.07 -12.22 4.31
CA ASN A 51 6.84 -13.23 3.57
C ASN A 51 6.06 -14.54 3.43
N ASN A 52 5.39 -14.98 4.50
CA ASN A 52 4.58 -16.20 4.45
C ASN A 52 3.40 -16.05 3.49
N ALA A 53 2.70 -14.90 3.50
CA ALA A 53 1.61 -14.61 2.56
C ALA A 53 2.08 -14.67 1.10
N ILE A 54 3.25 -14.10 0.80
CA ILE A 54 3.87 -14.20 -0.54
C ILE A 54 4.11 -15.68 -0.89
N ASN A 55 4.80 -16.42 -0.03
CA ASN A 55 5.19 -17.81 -0.30
C ASN A 55 4.00 -18.74 -0.49
N THR A 56 2.91 -18.52 0.25
CA THR A 56 1.66 -19.27 0.12
C THR A 56 0.92 -18.87 -1.15
N GLY A 57 0.73 -17.58 -1.38
CA GLY A 57 -0.01 -17.07 -2.54
C GLY A 57 0.67 -17.38 -3.88
N LEU A 58 2.00 -17.42 -3.94
CA LEU A 58 2.76 -17.81 -5.15
C LEU A 58 2.52 -19.27 -5.59
N LYS A 59 2.17 -20.12 -4.65
CA LYS A 59 2.00 -21.57 -4.89
C LYS A 59 0.54 -21.96 -5.11
N SER A 60 -0.39 -21.12 -4.69
CA SER A 60 -1.82 -21.44 -4.72
C SER A 60 -2.47 -21.00 -6.03
N THR A 61 -3.26 -21.89 -6.60
CA THR A 61 -4.18 -21.61 -7.72
C THR A 61 -5.64 -21.81 -7.30
N GLU A 62 -5.87 -22.03 -6.01
CA GLU A 62 -7.21 -22.22 -5.48
C GLU A 62 -8.08 -20.97 -5.71
N PRO A 63 -9.34 -21.14 -6.05
CA PRO A 63 -10.25 -20.01 -6.19
C PRO A 63 -10.43 -19.28 -4.86
N SER A 64 -10.79 -18.00 -4.94
CA SER A 64 -11.31 -17.28 -3.79
C SER A 64 -12.58 -17.93 -3.26
N ILE A 65 -12.95 -17.62 -2.01
CA ILE A 65 -14.21 -18.14 -1.44
C ILE A 65 -15.41 -17.79 -2.31
N SER A 66 -15.38 -16.64 -2.97
CA SER A 66 -16.44 -16.22 -3.88
C SER A 66 -16.42 -16.93 -5.24
N GLY A 67 -15.32 -17.55 -5.61
CA GLY A 67 -15.09 -18.13 -6.92
C GLY A 67 -14.82 -17.12 -8.04
N MET A 68 -14.74 -15.80 -7.75
CA MET A 68 -14.55 -14.77 -8.81
C MET A 68 -13.09 -14.57 -9.21
N SER A 69 -12.14 -15.04 -8.40
CA SER A 69 -10.71 -14.87 -8.61
C SER A 69 -9.92 -16.04 -8.00
N GLY A 70 -8.59 -16.02 -8.11
CA GLY A 70 -7.74 -17.01 -7.46
C GLY A 70 -6.53 -17.47 -8.30
N ASP A 71 -6.47 -17.13 -9.58
CA ASP A 71 -5.42 -17.58 -10.50
C ASP A 71 -4.66 -16.46 -11.21
N ASN A 72 -4.88 -15.19 -10.81
CA ASN A 72 -4.24 -14.05 -11.49
C ASN A 72 -2.72 -14.05 -11.29
N CYS A 73 -2.26 -14.42 -10.10
CA CYS A 73 -0.84 -14.57 -9.81
C CYS A 73 -0.19 -15.64 -10.70
N ALA A 74 -0.77 -16.83 -10.76
CA ALA A 74 -0.27 -17.93 -11.57
C ALA A 74 -0.26 -17.59 -13.08
N LYS A 75 -1.32 -16.99 -13.59
CA LYS A 75 -1.41 -16.52 -14.99
C LYS A 75 -0.34 -15.50 -15.32
N LEU A 76 -0.05 -14.57 -14.39
CA LEU A 76 0.98 -13.56 -14.60
C LEU A 76 2.38 -14.18 -14.60
N GLN A 77 2.66 -15.10 -13.68
CA GLN A 77 3.92 -15.85 -13.65
C GLN A 77 4.15 -16.64 -14.94
N GLU A 78 3.14 -17.36 -15.41
CA GLU A 78 3.19 -18.12 -16.66
C GLU A 78 3.47 -17.21 -17.87
N ASN A 79 2.79 -16.05 -17.93
CA ASN A 79 3.02 -15.07 -19.00
C ASN A 79 4.43 -14.51 -18.99
N PHE A 80 4.98 -14.16 -17.81
CA PHE A 80 6.35 -13.68 -17.68
C PHE A 80 7.38 -14.74 -18.06
N GLY A 81 7.10 -16.01 -17.83
CA GLY A 81 7.96 -17.12 -18.26
C GLY A 81 7.98 -17.35 -19.77
N LYS A 82 6.89 -17.02 -20.46
CA LYS A 82 6.71 -17.29 -21.91
C LYS A 82 7.01 -16.10 -22.81
N ASN A 83 6.78 -14.89 -22.34
CA ASN A 83 6.80 -13.68 -23.15
C ASN A 83 7.86 -12.69 -22.69
N LYS A 84 8.38 -11.89 -23.64
CA LYS A 84 9.21 -10.74 -23.30
C LYS A 84 8.33 -9.69 -22.60
N SER A 85 8.60 -9.48 -21.32
CA SER A 85 7.96 -8.42 -20.55
C SER A 85 8.59 -7.06 -20.84
N LEU A 86 7.77 -6.00 -20.75
CA LEU A 86 8.28 -4.62 -20.73
C LEU A 86 8.90 -4.25 -19.38
N PHE A 87 8.60 -5.03 -18.33
CA PHE A 87 9.11 -4.78 -16.99
C PHE A 87 10.39 -5.55 -16.71
N THR A 88 11.27 -4.95 -15.91
CA THR A 88 12.44 -5.62 -15.34
C THR A 88 12.02 -6.78 -14.42
N PRO A 89 12.91 -7.76 -14.15
CA PRO A 89 12.59 -8.85 -13.22
C PRO A 89 12.07 -8.37 -11.86
N THR A 90 12.63 -7.30 -11.30
CA THR A 90 12.15 -6.71 -10.03
C THR A 90 10.71 -6.22 -10.13
N LEU A 91 10.34 -5.50 -11.19
CA LEU A 91 8.98 -5.01 -11.38
C LEU A 91 7.99 -6.16 -11.62
N GLN A 92 8.40 -7.21 -12.35
CA GLN A 92 7.61 -8.44 -12.51
C GLN A 92 7.36 -9.10 -11.15
N LYS A 93 8.38 -9.20 -10.30
CA LYS A 93 8.29 -9.73 -8.94
C LYS A 93 7.33 -8.92 -8.08
N ILE A 94 7.43 -7.58 -8.09
CA ILE A 94 6.54 -6.68 -7.36
C ILE A 94 5.06 -6.93 -7.74
N MET A 95 4.75 -6.97 -9.05
CA MET A 95 3.38 -7.23 -9.52
C MET A 95 2.87 -8.60 -9.08
N THR A 96 3.71 -9.62 -9.23
CA THR A 96 3.37 -11.00 -8.88
C THR A 96 3.11 -11.15 -7.38
N TYR A 97 3.96 -10.56 -6.54
CA TYR A 97 3.80 -10.61 -5.08
C TYR A 97 2.56 -9.84 -4.62
N ALA A 98 2.26 -8.70 -5.24
CA ALA A 98 1.04 -7.95 -4.93
C ALA A 98 -0.23 -8.76 -5.23
N LEU A 99 -0.26 -9.48 -6.35
CA LEU A 99 -1.37 -10.39 -6.68
C LEU A 99 -1.41 -11.58 -5.72
N ALA A 100 -0.27 -12.22 -5.44
CA ALA A 100 -0.19 -13.38 -4.55
C ALA A 100 -0.78 -13.09 -3.17
N ILE A 101 -0.38 -11.97 -2.54
CA ILE A 101 -0.88 -11.56 -1.23
C ILE A 101 -2.38 -11.21 -1.30
N SER A 102 -2.80 -10.48 -2.33
CA SER A 102 -4.20 -10.09 -2.47
C SER A 102 -5.12 -11.30 -2.69
N GLU A 103 -4.65 -12.31 -3.43
CA GLU A 103 -5.39 -13.57 -3.60
C GLU A 103 -5.39 -14.41 -2.32
N GLU A 104 -4.31 -14.38 -1.54
CA GLU A 104 -4.27 -15.02 -0.22
C GLU A 104 -5.30 -14.38 0.74
N ASN A 105 -5.44 -13.05 0.71
CA ASN A 105 -6.46 -12.35 1.46
C ASN A 105 -7.89 -12.84 1.16
N VAL A 106 -8.24 -12.99 -0.12
CA VAL A 106 -9.60 -13.43 -0.52
C VAL A 106 -9.83 -14.93 -0.40
N ARG A 107 -8.79 -15.69 -0.11
CA ARG A 107 -8.85 -17.09 0.35
C ARG A 107 -8.97 -17.23 1.87
N MET A 108 -9.04 -16.10 2.60
CA MET A 108 -9.02 -16.04 4.07
C MET A 108 -7.71 -16.54 4.69
N GLY A 109 -6.63 -16.45 3.97
CA GLY A 109 -5.28 -16.74 4.48
C GLY A 109 -4.73 -15.63 5.38
N THR A 110 -3.56 -15.86 5.93
CA THR A 110 -2.92 -14.88 6.82
C THR A 110 -2.21 -13.79 6.03
N ILE A 111 -2.66 -12.54 6.22
CA ILE A 111 -2.05 -11.34 5.64
C ILE A 111 -1.81 -10.27 6.70
N VAL A 112 -1.08 -9.23 6.35
CA VAL A 112 -0.95 -8.03 7.18
C VAL A 112 -1.74 -6.90 6.52
N ALA A 113 -2.70 -6.34 7.23
CA ALA A 113 -3.39 -5.13 6.78
C ALA A 113 -2.40 -3.95 6.70
N CYS A 114 -2.30 -3.29 5.53
CA CYS A 114 -1.25 -2.31 5.28
C CYS A 114 -1.68 -1.23 4.26
N PRO A 115 -2.45 -0.19 4.66
CA PRO A 115 -3.07 0.00 5.99
C PRO A 115 -4.34 -0.80 6.23
N THR A 116 -4.97 -1.35 5.18
CA THR A 116 -6.19 -2.18 5.25
C THR A 116 -5.94 -3.56 4.63
N ALA A 117 -6.88 -4.50 4.81
CA ALA A 117 -6.81 -5.81 4.16
C ALA A 117 -6.91 -5.68 2.63
N GLY A 118 -7.72 -4.74 2.12
CA GLY A 118 -7.90 -4.51 0.67
C GLY A 118 -6.65 -3.98 -0.04
N SER A 119 -5.70 -3.42 0.69
CA SER A 119 -4.42 -2.91 0.17
C SER A 119 -3.20 -3.70 0.64
N CYS A 120 -3.41 -4.88 1.22
CA CYS A 120 -2.38 -5.70 1.89
C CYS A 120 -1.21 -6.12 0.98
N GLY A 121 -1.39 -6.14 -0.34
CA GLY A 121 -0.37 -6.55 -1.30
C GLY A 121 0.65 -5.46 -1.65
N ILE A 122 0.33 -4.17 -1.44
CA ILE A 122 1.13 -3.06 -1.98
C ILE A 122 2.48 -2.91 -1.26
N VAL A 123 2.45 -2.63 0.04
CA VAL A 123 3.67 -2.37 0.83
C VAL A 123 4.61 -3.58 0.84
N PRO A 124 4.14 -4.81 1.16
CA PRO A 124 5.04 -5.94 1.25
C PRO A 124 5.65 -6.34 -0.11
N SER A 125 4.89 -6.24 -1.20
CA SER A 125 5.42 -6.57 -2.53
C SER A 125 6.58 -5.67 -2.93
N VAL A 126 6.50 -4.39 -2.64
CA VAL A 126 7.55 -3.41 -2.97
C VAL A 126 8.79 -3.63 -2.08
N ILE A 127 8.60 -3.68 -0.75
CA ILE A 127 9.71 -3.79 0.21
C ILE A 127 10.46 -5.13 0.02
N ILE A 128 9.73 -6.24 -0.02
CA ILE A 128 10.33 -7.57 -0.04
C ILE A 128 10.98 -7.87 -1.39
N SER A 129 10.35 -7.48 -2.51
CA SER A 129 10.96 -7.67 -3.83
C SER A 129 12.27 -6.89 -3.98
N TYR A 130 12.26 -5.61 -3.57
CA TYR A 130 13.48 -4.79 -3.62
C TYR A 130 14.57 -5.34 -2.70
N ALA A 131 14.20 -5.76 -1.49
CA ALA A 131 15.14 -6.32 -0.53
C ALA A 131 15.81 -7.58 -1.02
N GLN A 132 15.05 -8.49 -1.64
CA GLN A 132 15.60 -9.73 -2.20
C GLN A 132 16.57 -9.50 -3.36
N ASP A 133 16.27 -8.54 -4.23
CA ASP A 133 17.09 -8.26 -5.41
C ASP A 133 18.35 -7.45 -5.09
N ASN A 134 18.37 -6.75 -3.95
CA ASN A 134 19.48 -5.89 -3.55
C ASN A 134 20.17 -6.35 -2.25
N ASN A 135 19.87 -7.56 -1.75
CA ASN A 135 20.44 -8.12 -0.52
C ASN A 135 20.29 -7.19 0.70
N ILE A 136 19.16 -6.51 0.81
CA ILE A 136 18.86 -5.62 1.93
C ILE A 136 18.64 -6.45 3.20
N SER A 137 19.30 -6.06 4.28
CA SER A 137 19.22 -6.75 5.57
C SER A 137 17.79 -6.76 6.14
N GLN A 138 17.50 -7.73 7.01
CA GLN A 138 16.21 -7.78 7.69
C GLN A 138 15.96 -6.54 8.54
N ASP A 139 16.99 -6.01 9.18
CA ASP A 139 16.87 -4.78 9.99
C ASP A 139 16.49 -3.56 9.14
N GLU A 140 17.05 -3.42 7.95
CA GLU A 140 16.68 -2.34 7.02
C GLU A 140 15.24 -2.51 6.50
N GLN A 141 14.79 -3.72 6.24
CA GLN A 141 13.39 -4.00 5.89
C GLN A 141 12.45 -3.63 7.05
N ILE A 142 12.81 -3.94 8.30
CA ILE A 142 12.06 -3.56 9.50
C ILE A 142 12.00 -2.02 9.62
N ASN A 143 13.13 -1.33 9.42
CA ASN A 143 13.18 0.13 9.44
C ASN A 143 12.29 0.74 8.34
N ALA A 144 12.27 0.17 7.15
CA ALA A 144 11.39 0.58 6.04
C ALA A 144 9.91 0.38 6.38
N LEU A 145 9.54 -0.73 7.02
CA LEU A 145 8.17 -0.97 7.50
C LEU A 145 7.75 0.04 8.58
N ILE A 146 8.65 0.41 9.49
CA ILE A 146 8.38 1.44 10.51
C ILE A 146 8.17 2.79 9.83
N THR A 147 8.98 3.13 8.82
CA THR A 147 8.78 4.35 8.02
C THR A 147 7.45 4.32 7.27
N ALA A 148 7.08 3.19 6.66
CA ALA A 148 5.77 3.04 6.04
C ALA A 148 4.63 3.27 7.04
N GLY A 149 4.73 2.67 8.23
CA GLY A 149 3.77 2.87 9.33
C GLY A 149 3.67 4.32 9.77
N ALA A 150 4.80 5.03 9.88
CA ALA A 150 4.86 6.45 10.20
C ALA A 150 4.09 7.32 9.19
N ILE A 151 4.29 7.04 7.89
CA ILE A 151 3.59 7.72 6.80
C ILE A 151 2.08 7.50 6.92
N GLY A 152 1.64 6.24 7.05
CA GLY A 152 0.24 5.90 7.23
C GLY A 152 -0.38 6.56 8.47
N LYS A 153 0.35 6.60 9.59
CA LYS A 153 -0.09 7.24 10.85
C LYS A 153 -0.35 8.73 10.67
N ILE A 154 0.55 9.46 9.99
CA ILE A 154 0.38 10.90 9.76
C ILE A 154 -0.84 11.17 8.87
N VAL A 155 -1.01 10.42 7.78
CA VAL A 155 -2.19 10.58 6.91
C VAL A 155 -3.48 10.26 7.67
N ALA A 156 -3.49 9.22 8.50
CA ALA A 156 -4.65 8.80 9.29
C ALA A 156 -5.15 9.86 10.28
N LEU A 157 -4.30 10.82 10.68
CA LEU A 157 -4.72 11.93 11.53
C LEU A 157 -5.66 12.93 10.81
N LYS A 158 -5.62 12.96 9.48
CA LYS A 158 -6.43 13.88 8.66
C LYS A 158 -7.61 13.18 7.98
N LEU A 159 -7.45 11.89 7.64
CA LEU A 159 -8.44 11.12 6.89
C LEU A 159 -8.42 9.66 7.36
N PRO A 160 -9.55 9.07 7.81
CA PRO A 160 -9.64 7.63 8.03
C PRO A 160 -9.29 6.84 6.77
N LEU A 161 -8.45 5.79 6.94
CA LEU A 161 -7.86 5.07 5.81
C LEU A 161 -8.77 3.99 5.19
N ALA A 162 -10.01 3.85 5.69
CA ALA A 162 -10.97 2.90 5.16
C ALA A 162 -11.58 3.39 3.83
N GLY A 163 -11.72 2.48 2.86
CA GLY A 163 -12.36 2.74 1.57
C GLY A 163 -13.79 3.27 1.70
N ALA A 164 -14.52 2.82 2.72
CA ALA A 164 -15.87 3.27 3.06
C ALA A 164 -15.95 4.75 3.48
N VAL A 165 -14.85 5.35 3.91
CA VAL A 165 -14.80 6.76 4.34
C VAL A 165 -14.14 7.63 3.28
N GLY A 166 -12.96 7.24 2.83
CA GLY A 166 -12.13 8.05 1.97
C GLY A 166 -12.08 7.62 0.50
N GLY A 167 -12.75 6.54 0.13
CA GLY A 167 -12.57 5.90 -1.17
C GLY A 167 -11.25 5.10 -1.24
N CYS A 168 -10.98 4.47 -2.37
CA CYS A 168 -9.76 3.70 -2.56
C CYS A 168 -8.49 4.57 -2.58
N GLN A 169 -8.62 5.88 -2.78
CA GLN A 169 -7.52 6.83 -2.61
C GLN A 169 -6.95 6.80 -1.18
N ALA A 170 -7.82 6.70 -0.15
CA ALA A 170 -7.42 6.63 1.25
C ALA A 170 -6.87 5.24 1.64
N GLU A 171 -7.31 4.19 0.97
CA GLU A 171 -6.90 2.81 1.22
C GLU A 171 -5.64 2.44 0.43
N CYS A 172 -5.82 2.16 -0.86
CA CYS A 172 -4.73 1.72 -1.73
C CYS A 172 -3.78 2.88 -2.12
N GLY A 173 -4.30 4.11 -2.21
CA GLY A 173 -3.48 5.29 -2.48
C GLY A 173 -2.50 5.56 -1.34
N VAL A 174 -2.96 5.48 -0.09
CA VAL A 174 -2.07 5.62 1.07
C VAL A 174 -1.10 4.44 1.19
N ALA A 175 -1.53 3.20 0.90
CA ALA A 175 -0.62 2.07 0.83
C ALA A 175 0.51 2.28 -0.19
N SER A 176 0.18 2.84 -1.36
CA SER A 176 1.18 3.20 -2.38
C SER A 176 2.15 4.27 -1.89
N ALA A 177 1.66 5.29 -1.19
CA ALA A 177 2.51 6.32 -0.58
C ALA A 177 3.41 5.78 0.54
N MET A 178 2.89 4.88 1.38
CA MET A 178 3.66 4.15 2.38
C MET A 178 4.78 3.32 1.74
N ALA A 179 4.46 2.61 0.66
CA ALA A 179 5.42 1.80 -0.08
C ALA A 179 6.48 2.67 -0.79
N SER A 180 6.09 3.81 -1.38
CA SER A 180 7.02 4.70 -2.05
C SER A 180 8.04 5.31 -1.10
N GLY A 181 7.59 5.79 0.08
CA GLY A 181 8.48 6.33 1.09
C GLY A 181 9.44 5.28 1.66
N ALA A 182 8.93 4.07 1.94
CA ALA A 182 9.75 2.95 2.40
C ALA A 182 10.81 2.55 1.34
N LEU A 183 10.41 2.45 0.08
CA LEU A 183 11.32 2.14 -1.02
C LEU A 183 12.39 3.23 -1.20
N THR A 184 11.99 4.51 -1.16
CA THR A 184 12.91 5.64 -1.28
C THR A 184 13.95 5.61 -0.16
N GLN A 185 13.55 5.28 1.08
CA GLN A 185 14.49 5.08 2.20
C GLN A 185 15.45 3.92 1.93
N MET A 186 14.95 2.75 1.50
CA MET A 186 15.79 1.57 1.23
C MET A 186 16.80 1.81 0.09
N ARG A 187 16.51 2.73 -0.80
CA ARG A 187 17.38 3.18 -1.90
C ARG A 187 18.39 4.24 -1.48
N GLY A 188 18.42 4.64 -0.20
CA GLY A 188 19.33 5.66 0.33
C GLY A 188 18.86 7.09 0.11
N GLY A 189 17.60 7.31 -0.23
CA GLY A 189 17.02 8.64 -0.34
C GLY A 189 17.03 9.39 0.99
N ASN A 190 17.27 10.71 0.95
CA ASN A 190 17.22 11.57 2.12
C ASN A 190 15.77 11.82 2.58
N VAL A 191 15.59 12.42 3.77
CA VAL A 191 14.27 12.64 4.37
C VAL A 191 13.34 13.45 3.45
N SER A 192 13.86 14.48 2.79
CA SER A 192 13.07 15.31 1.87
C SER A 192 12.63 14.52 0.64
N GLN A 193 13.49 13.66 0.07
CA GLN A 193 13.13 12.76 -1.03
C GLN A 193 12.09 11.74 -0.60
N ILE A 194 12.19 11.18 0.61
CA ILE A 194 11.20 10.25 1.17
C ILE A 194 9.83 10.94 1.24
N ILE A 195 9.73 12.11 1.85
CA ILE A 195 8.48 12.87 2.00
C ILE A 195 7.94 13.32 0.64
N ASN A 196 8.81 13.73 -0.28
CA ASN A 196 8.43 14.08 -1.64
C ASN A 196 7.82 12.87 -2.40
N SER A 197 8.40 11.67 -2.24
CA SER A 197 7.85 10.46 -2.85
C SER A 197 6.43 10.16 -2.37
N VAL A 198 6.14 10.40 -1.08
CA VAL A 198 4.79 10.30 -0.51
C VAL A 198 3.84 11.26 -1.19
N GLY A 199 4.21 12.54 -1.32
CA GLY A 199 3.39 13.55 -2.00
C GLY A 199 3.15 13.21 -3.47
N LEU A 200 4.19 12.77 -4.19
CA LEU A 200 4.08 12.32 -5.59
C LEU A 200 3.12 11.14 -5.74
N ALA A 201 3.17 10.17 -4.82
CA ALA A 201 2.25 9.04 -4.84
C ALA A 201 0.80 9.49 -4.56
N LEU A 202 0.56 10.27 -3.51
CA LEU A 202 -0.79 10.67 -3.11
C LEU A 202 -1.50 11.53 -4.15
N LYS A 203 -0.84 12.56 -4.69
CA LYS A 203 -1.49 13.48 -5.63
C LYS A 203 -1.94 12.84 -6.94
N ASN A 204 -1.26 11.79 -7.38
CA ASN A 204 -1.59 11.09 -8.62
C ASN A 204 -2.71 10.04 -8.47
N ILE A 205 -3.28 9.90 -7.27
CA ILE A 205 -4.35 8.94 -6.98
C ILE A 205 -5.61 9.60 -6.41
N LEU A 206 -5.63 10.93 -6.34
CA LEU A 206 -6.80 11.69 -5.86
C LEU A 206 -8.04 11.34 -6.65
N GLY A 207 -9.15 11.09 -5.96
CA GLY A 207 -10.43 10.75 -6.56
C GLY A 207 -10.63 9.26 -6.87
N LEU A 208 -9.68 8.37 -6.58
CA LEU A 208 -9.87 6.93 -6.79
C LEU A 208 -10.99 6.42 -5.89
N THR A 209 -12.08 5.97 -6.54
CA THR A 209 -13.29 5.48 -5.87
C THR A 209 -13.11 4.08 -5.30
N CYS A 210 -13.90 3.71 -4.28
CA CYS A 210 -14.04 2.35 -3.79
C CYS A 210 -15.39 1.79 -4.23
N ASP A 211 -15.37 0.94 -5.26
CA ASP A 211 -16.54 0.45 -5.98
C ASP A 211 -16.52 -1.08 -6.17
N PRO A 212 -16.36 -1.88 -5.06
CA PRO A 212 -16.16 -3.31 -5.13
C PRO A 212 -17.41 -4.03 -5.70
N VAL A 213 -17.17 -4.91 -6.67
CA VAL A 213 -18.21 -5.75 -7.27
C VAL A 213 -18.72 -6.75 -6.23
N CYS A 214 -20.04 -6.90 -6.13
CA CYS A 214 -20.70 -7.70 -5.10
C CYS A 214 -20.36 -7.31 -3.66
N GLY A 215 -19.82 -6.14 -3.42
CA GLY A 215 -19.35 -5.71 -2.09
C GLY A 215 -18.11 -6.46 -1.58
N LEU A 216 -17.42 -7.22 -2.42
CA LEU A 216 -16.27 -8.04 -2.04
C LEU A 216 -14.94 -7.39 -2.44
N VAL A 217 -13.93 -7.53 -1.58
CA VAL A 217 -12.58 -6.97 -1.79
C VAL A 217 -11.78 -7.82 -2.80
N GLU A 218 -12.40 -8.08 -3.98
CA GLU A 218 -11.82 -8.89 -5.06
C GLU A 218 -11.70 -8.10 -6.36
N ILE A 219 -12.81 -7.58 -6.86
CA ILE A 219 -12.87 -6.84 -8.12
C ILE A 219 -13.30 -5.40 -7.79
N PRO A 220 -12.44 -4.41 -8.07
CA PRO A 220 -11.15 -4.44 -8.75
C PRO A 220 -9.92 -4.61 -7.83
N CYS A 221 -10.10 -4.82 -6.53
CA CYS A 221 -9.09 -4.65 -5.47
C CYS A 221 -7.80 -5.44 -5.71
N ILE A 222 -7.89 -6.73 -6.06
CA ILE A 222 -6.71 -7.58 -6.31
C ILE A 222 -5.79 -6.93 -7.36
N LYS A 223 -6.35 -6.50 -8.49
CA LYS A 223 -5.56 -5.89 -9.57
C LYS A 223 -5.06 -4.50 -9.20
N ARG A 224 -5.83 -3.72 -8.42
CA ARG A 224 -5.38 -2.42 -7.90
C ARG A 224 -4.12 -2.52 -7.06
N ASN A 225 -3.94 -3.60 -6.29
CA ASN A 225 -2.70 -3.80 -5.53
C ASN A 225 -1.48 -3.87 -6.46
N ALA A 226 -1.52 -4.64 -7.56
CA ALA A 226 -0.43 -4.72 -8.51
C ALA A 226 -0.14 -3.38 -9.21
N PHE A 227 -1.19 -2.66 -9.66
CA PHE A 227 -1.05 -1.34 -10.27
C PHE A 227 -0.42 -0.33 -9.30
N LEU A 228 -0.89 -0.28 -8.06
CA LEU A 228 -0.46 0.71 -7.09
C LEU A 228 0.89 0.37 -6.44
N ALA A 229 1.31 -0.88 -6.48
CA ALA A 229 2.69 -1.25 -6.16
C ALA A 229 3.68 -0.69 -7.20
N ILE A 230 3.37 -0.75 -8.49
CA ILE A 230 4.19 -0.13 -9.55
C ILE A 230 4.12 1.41 -9.47
N HIS A 231 2.96 1.97 -9.17
CA HIS A 231 2.81 3.40 -8.94
C HIS A 231 3.71 3.89 -7.79
N ALA A 232 3.85 3.13 -6.71
CA ALA A 232 4.78 3.44 -5.61
C ALA A 232 6.24 3.48 -6.09
N VAL A 233 6.65 2.55 -6.95
CA VAL A 233 7.99 2.55 -7.56
C VAL A 233 8.19 3.80 -8.40
N THR A 234 7.21 4.16 -9.23
CA THR A 234 7.28 5.37 -10.05
C THR A 234 7.46 6.63 -9.20
N ALA A 235 6.72 6.76 -8.09
CA ALA A 235 6.85 7.89 -7.19
C ALA A 235 8.24 7.94 -6.52
N SER A 236 8.79 6.79 -6.13
CA SER A 236 10.15 6.68 -5.61
C SER A 236 11.20 7.07 -6.66
N GLU A 237 11.05 6.61 -7.92
CA GLU A 237 11.98 6.98 -9.01
C GLU A 237 12.02 8.48 -9.24
N LEU A 238 10.85 9.12 -9.34
CA LEU A 238 10.76 10.57 -9.53
C LEU A 238 11.42 11.33 -8.37
N ALA A 239 11.16 10.91 -7.13
CA ALA A 239 11.74 11.54 -5.96
C ALA A 239 13.27 11.38 -5.88
N MET A 240 13.80 10.20 -6.22
CA MET A 240 15.25 9.93 -6.27
C MET A 240 15.95 10.70 -7.40
N ALA A 241 15.22 11.10 -8.43
CA ALA A 241 15.70 11.99 -9.50
C ALA A 241 15.53 13.48 -9.15
N ASP A 242 15.23 13.83 -7.90
CA ASP A 242 14.95 15.19 -7.42
C ASP A 242 13.81 15.91 -8.17
N ILE A 243 12.87 15.14 -8.75
CA ILE A 243 11.65 15.70 -9.33
C ILE A 243 10.68 16.00 -8.18
N VAL A 244 10.54 17.28 -7.87
CA VAL A 244 9.82 17.75 -6.68
C VAL A 244 8.34 17.96 -6.98
N SER A 245 7.49 17.58 -6.03
CA SER A 245 6.09 18.03 -6.01
C SER A 245 6.04 19.51 -5.66
N MET A 246 5.46 20.35 -6.53
CA MET A 246 5.29 21.77 -6.24
C MET A 246 4.30 22.04 -5.10
N ILE A 247 3.40 21.08 -4.84
CA ILE A 247 2.46 21.14 -3.72
C ILE A 247 3.06 20.34 -2.56
N PRO A 248 3.19 20.94 -1.37
CA PRO A 248 3.67 20.25 -0.17
C PRO A 248 2.82 19.02 0.19
N THR A 249 3.48 17.98 0.73
CA THR A 249 2.81 16.71 1.05
C THR A 249 1.64 16.87 2.03
N ASP A 250 1.76 17.76 3.02
CA ASP A 250 0.66 18.02 3.97
C ASP A 250 -0.57 18.64 3.29
N GLU A 251 -0.37 19.55 2.32
CA GLU A 251 -1.47 20.13 1.54
C GLU A 251 -2.12 19.09 0.62
N ILE A 252 -1.33 18.14 0.09
CA ILE A 252 -1.88 17.02 -0.71
C ILE A 252 -2.76 16.12 0.17
N VAL A 253 -2.37 15.87 1.42
CA VAL A 253 -3.20 15.12 2.38
C VAL A 253 -4.50 15.87 2.69
N ASP A 254 -4.45 17.19 2.89
CA ASP A 254 -5.64 18.00 3.08
C ASP A 254 -6.55 18.00 1.84
N ALA A 255 -5.98 18.07 0.63
CA ALA A 255 -6.72 17.95 -0.63
C ALA A 255 -7.37 16.56 -0.78
N MET A 256 -6.68 15.49 -0.35
CA MET A 256 -7.25 14.13 -0.34
C MET A 256 -8.44 14.03 0.63
N ALA A 257 -8.35 14.62 1.81
CA ALA A 257 -9.44 14.65 2.78
C ALA A 257 -10.66 15.43 2.22
N GLN A 258 -10.44 16.57 1.57
CA GLN A 258 -11.49 17.34 0.89
C GLN A 258 -12.12 16.54 -0.26
N THR A 259 -11.29 15.89 -1.09
CA THR A 259 -11.77 15.03 -2.18
C THR A 259 -12.63 13.88 -1.64
N ALA A 260 -12.23 13.28 -0.51
CA ALA A 260 -13.04 12.28 0.15
C ALA A 260 -14.41 12.80 0.61
N GLN A 261 -14.49 14.05 1.10
CA GLN A 261 -15.76 14.66 1.48
C GLN A 261 -16.67 14.92 0.28
N LEU A 262 -16.10 15.34 -0.85
CA LEU A 262 -16.82 15.61 -2.10
C LEU A 262 -17.24 14.34 -2.84
N MET A 263 -16.58 13.20 -2.57
CA MET A 263 -16.91 11.92 -3.22
C MET A 263 -18.30 11.44 -2.77
N SER A 264 -19.13 11.09 -3.75
CA SER A 264 -20.46 10.50 -3.50
C SER A 264 -20.37 9.28 -2.58
N PRO A 265 -21.26 9.12 -1.58
CA PRO A 265 -21.35 7.90 -0.78
C PRO A 265 -21.55 6.63 -1.60
N LEU A 266 -22.11 6.74 -2.82
CA LEU A 266 -22.26 5.61 -3.73
C LEU A 266 -20.93 5.05 -4.25
N LEU A 267 -19.85 5.82 -4.15
CA LEU A 267 -18.50 5.49 -4.61
C LEU A 267 -17.53 5.15 -3.46
N LYS A 268 -18.07 4.94 -2.25
CA LYS A 268 -17.33 4.64 -1.03
C LYS A 268 -17.71 3.26 -0.48
N GLU A 269 -17.25 2.21 -1.16
CA GLU A 269 -17.42 0.81 -0.76
C GLU A 269 -18.89 0.35 -0.58
N SER A 270 -19.82 1.08 -1.16
CA SER A 270 -21.26 0.81 -0.99
C SER A 270 -21.81 -0.28 -1.92
N ALA A 271 -21.05 -0.71 -2.91
CA ALA A 271 -21.50 -1.54 -4.04
C ALA A 271 -22.72 -0.97 -4.80
N LYS A 272 -23.00 0.33 -4.65
CA LYS A 272 -24.14 1.03 -5.24
C LYS A 272 -23.78 2.00 -6.36
N GLY A 273 -22.50 2.08 -6.74
CA GLY A 273 -21.98 2.96 -7.79
C GLY A 273 -20.78 2.36 -8.51
N GLY A 274 -20.24 3.05 -9.49
CA GLY A 274 -19.04 2.67 -10.22
C GLY A 274 -19.12 1.30 -10.87
N LEU A 275 -18.05 0.53 -10.79
CA LEU A 275 -17.94 -0.81 -11.37
C LEU A 275 -19.02 -1.78 -10.86
N ALA A 276 -19.40 -1.65 -9.58
CA ALA A 276 -20.43 -2.51 -8.98
C ALA A 276 -21.81 -2.39 -9.63
N LYS A 277 -22.08 -1.34 -10.42
CA LYS A 277 -23.35 -1.12 -11.13
C LYS A 277 -23.26 -1.33 -12.63
N THR A 278 -22.19 -1.88 -13.13
CA THR A 278 -22.10 -2.34 -14.51
C THR A 278 -23.02 -3.56 -14.73
N LYS A 279 -23.47 -3.75 -15.99
CA LYS A 279 -24.33 -4.87 -16.35
C LYS A 279 -23.74 -6.21 -15.89
N THR A 280 -22.46 -6.44 -16.15
CA THR A 280 -21.76 -7.66 -15.76
C THR A 280 -21.70 -7.84 -14.24
N ALA A 281 -21.45 -6.77 -13.48
CA ALA A 281 -21.42 -6.84 -12.02
C ALA A 281 -22.80 -7.23 -11.44
N ILE A 282 -23.87 -6.69 -11.98
CA ILE A 282 -25.25 -7.03 -11.59
C ILE A 282 -25.57 -8.49 -11.93
N GLU A 283 -25.14 -9.00 -13.07
CA GLU A 283 -25.31 -10.40 -13.45
C GLU A 283 -24.54 -11.34 -12.50
N LEU A 284 -23.29 -11.00 -12.14
CA LEU A 284 -22.50 -11.74 -11.17
C LEU A 284 -23.18 -11.78 -9.79
N GLU A 285 -23.73 -10.66 -9.33
CA GLU A 285 -24.44 -10.57 -8.05
C GLU A 285 -25.68 -11.46 -8.01
N ARG A 286 -26.49 -11.48 -9.10
CA ARG A 286 -27.67 -12.34 -9.23
C ARG A 286 -27.32 -13.81 -9.21
N ASN A 287 -26.27 -14.22 -9.93
CA ASN A 287 -25.85 -15.61 -9.99
C ASN A 287 -25.36 -16.15 -8.64
N LYS A 288 -24.79 -15.27 -7.80
CA LYS A 288 -24.37 -15.63 -6.43
C LYS A 288 -25.52 -15.75 -5.43
N SER A 289 -26.57 -14.95 -5.60
CA SER A 289 -27.74 -15.01 -4.74
C SER A 289 -28.60 -16.27 -4.95
N MET A 290 -28.26 -17.11 -5.94
CA MET A 290 -28.93 -18.36 -6.27
C MET A 290 -28.18 -19.63 -5.79
N VAL A 291 -27.01 -19.44 -5.14
CA VAL A 291 -26.20 -20.49 -4.50
C VAL A 291 -26.16 -20.24 -2.99
#